data_af9086b8fdbe21cda0c6c2df47b059fd
#
_entry.id   af9086b8fdbe21cda0c6c2df47b059fd
#
_cell.length_a   1.000
_cell.length_b   1.000
_cell.length_c   1.000
_cell.angle_alpha   90.00
_cell.angle_beta   90.00
_cell.angle_gamma   90.00
#
_symmetry.space_group_name_H-M   'P 1'
#
loop_
_entity.id
_entity.type
_entity.pdbx_description
1 polymer ?
#
loop_
_entity_poly.entity_id
_entity_poly.type
_entity_poly.pdbx_seq_one_letter_code
_entity_poly.pdbx_strand_id
1 'polypeptide(L)'
;VILSPIILIRFGFFHSDRLGHFAVNSEIFFCENQYVKINNRITFDCFYFPTKPCNDQLGLMISRKVSIYSKILIRPFCLIARNIFFLSQHVTGRSSNSDYDTNHVLDKTKLQINLTKNEVKRGEKILKKLKLKNNKIICVGVRDNSYLKKKYKNQNFSYHDHRNDEITKYALGISYLLKKGYTVFRMGSITSKKIKINHKNFLDYSNSRIKSDFMDVYISYVCKLFISNNTG
;
A
#
# COMPACT_ATOMS: atom_id res chain seq x y z
N VAL A 1 -21.72 2.95 24.82
CA VAL A 1 -21.38 2.20 26.04
C VAL A 1 -22.49 1.21 26.39
N ILE A 2 -23.75 1.67 26.57
CA ILE A 2 -24.88 0.81 27.01
C ILE A 2 -25.11 -0.40 26.06
N LEU A 3 -24.99 -0.22 24.76
CA LEU A 3 -25.14 -1.29 23.76
C LEU A 3 -23.84 -2.08 23.49
N SER A 4 -22.72 -1.71 24.09
CA SER A 4 -21.41 -2.32 23.79
C SER A 4 -21.29 -3.82 24.09
N PRO A 5 -22.10 -4.44 24.95
CA PRO A 5 -22.11 -5.90 25.08
C PRO A 5 -22.61 -6.63 23.83
N ILE A 6 -23.49 -6.00 23.06
CA ILE A 6 -24.12 -6.60 21.86
C ILE A 6 -23.52 -6.03 20.58
N ILE A 7 -23.37 -4.69 20.53
CA ILE A 7 -22.89 -3.93 19.38
C ILE A 7 -21.69 -3.12 19.78
N LEU A 8 -20.56 -3.36 19.14
CA LEU A 8 -19.33 -2.59 19.33
C LEU A 8 -19.11 -1.66 18.13
N ILE A 9 -19.25 -0.36 18.34
CA ILE A 9 -18.89 0.64 17.34
C ILE A 9 -17.42 1.01 17.58
N ARG A 10 -16.56 0.84 16.55
CA ARG A 10 -15.15 1.19 16.63
C ARG A 10 -14.84 2.34 15.68
N PHE A 11 -14.04 3.29 16.18
CA PHE A 11 -13.58 4.45 15.43
C PHE A 11 -12.08 4.33 15.15
N GLY A 12 -11.68 4.65 13.93
CA GLY A 12 -10.29 4.54 13.55
C GLY A 12 -9.92 5.33 12.30
N PHE A 13 -8.67 5.21 11.89
CA PHE A 13 -8.20 5.79 10.64
C PHE A 13 -7.10 4.92 10.05
N PHE A 14 -6.93 5.01 8.72
CA PHE A 14 -5.79 4.42 8.03
C PHE A 14 -4.81 5.50 7.59
N HIS A 15 -3.52 5.29 7.82
CA HIS A 15 -2.47 6.18 7.34
C HIS A 15 -2.45 6.21 5.82
N SER A 16 -3.06 7.23 5.22
CA SER A 16 -3.31 7.32 3.78
C SER A 16 -2.27 8.13 3.00
N ASP A 17 -1.29 8.70 3.69
CA ASP A 17 -0.31 9.64 3.11
C ASP A 17 0.91 8.97 2.46
N ARG A 18 1.26 7.74 2.87
CA ARG A 18 2.39 6.95 2.36
C ARG A 18 1.95 5.54 1.98
N LEU A 19 2.36 5.09 0.82
CA LEU A 19 1.90 3.83 0.24
C LEU A 19 2.19 2.61 1.12
N GLY A 20 3.40 2.53 1.70
CA GLY A 20 3.81 1.42 2.56
C GLY A 20 2.91 1.31 3.81
N HIS A 21 2.77 2.39 4.57
CA HIS A 21 1.87 2.43 5.73
C HIS A 21 0.42 2.16 5.33
N PHE A 22 -0.02 2.74 4.23
CA PHE A 22 -1.39 2.59 3.77
C PHE A 22 -1.74 1.15 3.38
N ALA A 23 -0.84 0.45 2.71
CA ALA A 23 -1.03 -0.94 2.33
C ALA A 23 -0.85 -1.89 3.53
N VAL A 24 0.31 -1.83 4.19
CA VAL A 24 0.69 -2.81 5.22
C VAL A 24 -0.17 -2.68 6.47
N ASN A 25 -0.37 -1.47 7.01
CA ASN A 25 -1.16 -1.30 8.23
C ASN A 25 -2.63 -1.67 8.02
N SER A 26 -3.16 -1.37 6.83
CA SER A 26 -4.54 -1.75 6.50
C SER A 26 -4.68 -3.26 6.34
N GLU A 27 -3.74 -3.92 5.68
CA GLU A 27 -3.76 -5.37 5.53
C GLU A 27 -3.66 -6.08 6.89
N ILE A 28 -2.69 -5.68 7.74
CA ILE A 28 -2.54 -6.25 9.08
C ILE A 28 -3.81 -6.06 9.91
N PHE A 29 -4.43 -4.88 9.86
CA PHE A 29 -5.69 -4.62 10.57
C PHE A 29 -6.80 -5.60 10.15
N PHE A 30 -6.97 -5.84 8.85
CA PHE A 30 -7.98 -6.78 8.36
C PHE A 30 -7.62 -8.23 8.69
N CYS A 31 -6.35 -8.59 8.65
CA CYS A 31 -5.87 -9.92 9.06
C CYS A 31 -6.09 -10.16 10.56
N GLU A 32 -5.80 -9.17 11.40
CA GLU A 32 -6.08 -9.24 12.85
C GLU A 32 -7.57 -9.43 13.13
N ASN A 33 -8.43 -8.68 12.46
CA ASN A 33 -9.88 -8.83 12.61
C ASN A 33 -10.40 -10.21 12.16
N GLN A 34 -9.75 -10.83 11.18
CA GLN A 34 -10.08 -12.20 10.77
C GLN A 34 -9.57 -13.24 11.78
N TYR A 35 -8.36 -13.04 12.30
CA TYR A 35 -7.71 -13.98 13.21
C TYR A 35 -8.32 -13.94 14.61
N VAL A 36 -8.57 -12.74 15.14
CA VAL A 36 -9.23 -12.52 16.41
C VAL A 36 -10.72 -12.34 16.15
N LYS A 37 -11.50 -13.43 16.16
CA LYS A 37 -12.96 -13.31 16.24
C LYS A 37 -13.30 -12.60 17.53
N ILE A 38 -13.59 -11.30 17.45
CA ILE A 38 -13.98 -10.49 18.59
C ILE A 38 -15.32 -11.03 19.10
N ASN A 39 -15.23 -11.82 20.18
CA ASN A 39 -16.33 -12.29 21.04
C ASN A 39 -17.73 -11.98 20.51
N ASN A 40 -18.35 -12.84 19.74
CA ASN A 40 -19.77 -12.88 19.30
C ASN A 40 -20.52 -11.53 19.19
N ARG A 41 -19.82 -10.38 19.13
CA ARG A 41 -20.39 -9.04 19.05
C ARG A 41 -20.50 -8.59 17.59
N ILE A 42 -21.59 -7.93 17.27
CA ILE A 42 -21.71 -7.22 16.00
C ILE A 42 -20.79 -5.99 16.07
N THR A 43 -19.83 -5.91 15.15
CA THR A 43 -18.84 -4.81 15.14
C THR A 43 -19.12 -3.88 13.95
N PHE A 44 -19.23 -2.58 14.23
CA PHE A 44 -19.34 -1.52 13.22
C PHE A 44 -18.08 -0.68 13.22
N ASP A 45 -17.35 -0.71 12.12
CA ASP A 45 -16.11 0.04 11.93
C ASP A 45 -16.37 1.35 11.20
N CYS A 46 -16.15 2.45 11.89
CA CYS A 46 -16.28 3.80 11.36
C CYS A 46 -14.88 4.42 11.20
N PHE A 47 -14.37 4.40 9.97
CA PHE A 47 -13.02 4.87 9.66
C PHE A 47 -13.01 6.16 8.85
N TYR A 48 -11.87 6.83 8.85
CA TYR A 48 -11.61 7.96 7.95
C TYR A 48 -10.18 7.94 7.42
N PHE A 49 -9.95 8.65 6.30
CA PHE A 49 -8.61 8.95 5.81
C PHE A 49 -8.18 10.32 6.32
N PRO A 50 -7.06 10.43 7.08
CA PRO A 50 -6.56 11.71 7.59
C PRO A 50 -6.24 12.72 6.49
N THR A 51 -5.77 12.22 5.35
CA THR A 51 -5.45 12.95 4.12
C THR A 51 -6.05 12.24 2.93
N LYS A 52 -6.09 12.90 1.77
CA LYS A 52 -6.40 12.22 0.52
C LYS A 52 -5.48 10.99 0.36
N PRO A 53 -6.00 9.81 0.01
CA PRO A 53 -5.19 8.62 -0.23
C PRO A 53 -4.05 8.90 -1.22
N CYS A 54 -2.86 8.41 -0.90
CA CYS A 54 -1.69 8.51 -1.78
C CYS A 54 -1.81 7.61 -3.03
N ASN A 55 -2.79 6.68 -3.01
CA ASN A 55 -3.19 5.82 -4.12
C ASN A 55 -4.70 5.60 -4.03
N ASP A 56 -5.44 6.14 -5.01
CA ASP A 56 -6.91 6.10 -5.02
C ASP A 56 -7.43 4.65 -5.22
N GLN A 57 -6.71 3.80 -5.95
CA GLN A 57 -7.09 2.39 -6.12
C GLN A 57 -7.02 1.63 -4.80
N LEU A 58 -5.95 1.82 -4.03
CA LEU A 58 -5.81 1.20 -2.72
C LEU A 58 -6.88 1.71 -1.75
N GLY A 59 -7.17 3.02 -1.78
CA GLY A 59 -8.27 3.62 -1.03
C GLY A 59 -9.62 2.98 -1.34
N LEU A 60 -9.91 2.74 -2.62
CA LEU A 60 -11.11 2.03 -3.06
C LEU A 60 -11.15 0.59 -2.55
N MET A 61 -10.03 -0.14 -2.60
CA MET A 61 -9.96 -1.52 -2.12
C MET A 61 -10.21 -1.61 -0.61
N ILE A 62 -9.68 -0.68 0.18
CA ILE A 62 -9.92 -0.59 1.63
C ILE A 62 -11.40 -0.24 1.91
N SER A 63 -11.96 0.71 1.17
CA SER A 63 -13.37 1.14 1.34
C SER A 63 -14.39 0.03 1.03
N ARG A 64 -14.00 -1.02 0.33
CA ARG A 64 -14.85 -2.23 0.14
C ARG A 64 -14.92 -3.11 1.38
N LYS A 65 -13.99 -2.96 2.31
CA LYS A 65 -13.88 -3.78 3.51
C LYS A 65 -14.44 -3.10 4.74
N VAL A 66 -14.42 -1.78 4.79
CA VAL A 66 -14.82 -0.98 5.94
C VAL A 66 -15.45 0.34 5.49
N SER A 67 -16.40 0.85 6.28
CA SER A 67 -17.05 2.11 5.98
C SER A 67 -16.12 3.29 6.24
N ILE A 68 -15.88 4.08 5.20
CA ILE A 68 -15.06 5.30 5.28
C ILE A 68 -15.98 6.52 5.31
N TYR A 69 -15.84 7.31 6.35
CA TYR A 69 -16.62 8.51 6.59
C TYR A 69 -15.77 9.78 6.53
N SER A 70 -16.42 10.93 6.59
CA SER A 70 -15.72 12.21 6.67
C SER A 70 -14.85 12.29 7.94
N LYS A 71 -13.61 12.76 7.77
CA LYS A 71 -12.69 13.05 8.87
C LYS A 71 -13.32 13.99 9.92
N ILE A 72 -14.10 14.97 9.48
CA ILE A 72 -14.74 15.95 10.37
C ILE A 72 -15.70 15.26 11.33
N LEU A 73 -16.40 14.23 10.88
CA LEU A 73 -17.35 13.48 11.69
C LEU A 73 -16.67 12.50 12.64
N ILE A 74 -15.71 11.71 12.15
CA ILE A 74 -15.16 10.56 12.92
C ILE A 74 -14.01 10.94 13.84
N ARG A 75 -13.16 11.91 13.44
CA ARG A 75 -11.99 12.30 14.24
C ARG A 75 -12.32 12.72 15.69
N PRO A 76 -13.37 13.51 15.97
CA PRO A 76 -13.72 13.86 17.36
C PRO A 76 -13.99 12.63 18.22
N PHE A 77 -14.72 11.64 17.70
CA PHE A 77 -14.99 10.39 18.46
C PHE A 77 -13.71 9.60 18.73
N CYS A 78 -12.79 9.54 17.76
CA CYS A 78 -11.47 8.92 17.97
C CYS A 78 -10.71 9.62 19.10
N LEU A 79 -10.71 10.95 19.13
CA LEU A 79 -9.98 11.73 20.14
C LEU A 79 -10.60 11.54 21.54
N ILE A 80 -11.93 11.62 21.65
CA ILE A 80 -12.64 11.39 22.91
C ILE A 80 -12.38 9.98 23.42
N ALA A 81 -12.56 8.98 22.58
CA ALA A 81 -12.43 7.58 22.97
C ALA A 81 -11.00 7.19 23.34
N ARG A 82 -9.98 7.85 22.79
CA ARG A 82 -8.58 7.62 23.18
C ARG A 82 -8.22 8.17 24.55
N ASN A 83 -8.87 9.24 24.99
CA ASN A 83 -8.57 9.91 26.25
C ASN A 83 -9.42 9.40 27.43
N ILE A 84 -10.39 8.54 27.16
CA ILE A 84 -11.29 8.01 28.19
C ILE A 84 -11.11 6.49 28.27
N PHE A 85 -10.56 6.01 29.39
CA PHE A 85 -10.16 4.61 29.57
C PHE A 85 -11.27 3.60 29.23
N PHE A 86 -12.49 3.79 29.73
CA PHE A 86 -13.60 2.87 29.47
C PHE A 86 -14.16 2.91 28.03
N LEU A 87 -13.71 3.89 27.20
CA LEU A 87 -14.02 3.96 25.78
C LEU A 87 -12.91 3.38 24.89
N SER A 88 -11.81 2.93 25.46
CA SER A 88 -10.66 2.40 24.69
C SER A 88 -11.03 1.26 23.74
N GLN A 89 -12.02 0.43 24.11
CA GLN A 89 -12.56 -0.61 23.24
C GLN A 89 -13.19 -0.09 21.92
N HIS A 90 -13.59 1.18 21.89
CA HIS A 90 -14.18 1.85 20.75
C HIS A 90 -13.14 2.48 19.82
N VAL A 91 -11.86 2.38 20.14
CA VAL A 91 -10.78 2.87 19.29
C VAL A 91 -10.05 1.71 18.67
N THR A 92 -9.93 1.75 17.35
CA THR A 92 -9.19 0.74 16.62
C THR A 92 -8.35 1.42 15.53
N GLY A 93 -7.48 0.64 14.92
CA GLY A 93 -6.53 1.11 13.94
C GLY A 93 -5.14 1.25 14.57
N ARG A 94 -4.13 1.05 13.75
CA ARG A 94 -2.75 1.05 14.22
C ARG A 94 -2.21 2.46 14.36
N SER A 95 -1.40 2.69 15.37
CA SER A 95 -0.63 3.91 15.52
C SER A 95 0.44 4.00 14.42
N SER A 96 0.97 5.20 14.18
CA SER A 96 1.97 5.48 13.15
C SER A 96 3.24 4.62 13.19
N ASN A 97 3.51 3.95 14.30
CA ASN A 97 4.74 3.17 14.50
C ASN A 97 4.54 1.66 14.39
N SER A 98 3.40 1.19 13.90
CA SER A 98 3.05 -0.22 13.95
C SER A 98 3.05 -0.89 12.57
N ASP A 99 4.10 -0.66 11.77
CA ASP A 99 4.31 -1.38 10.51
C ASP A 99 4.78 -2.83 10.72
N TYR A 100 4.79 -3.27 11.97
CA TYR A 100 5.25 -4.61 12.35
C TYR A 100 4.06 -5.53 12.58
N ASP A 101 4.08 -6.66 11.91
CA ASP A 101 3.17 -7.78 12.19
C ASP A 101 3.65 -8.57 13.41
N THR A 102 3.46 -8.00 14.59
CA THR A 102 3.90 -8.60 15.87
C THR A 102 3.24 -9.94 16.16
N ASN A 103 2.08 -10.19 15.59
CA ASN A 103 1.28 -11.41 15.83
C ASN A 103 1.43 -12.43 14.70
N HIS A 104 2.25 -12.14 13.69
CA HIS A 104 2.43 -12.98 12.49
C HIS A 104 1.10 -13.33 11.83
N VAL A 105 0.17 -12.35 11.75
CA VAL A 105 -1.16 -12.58 11.18
C VAL A 105 -1.13 -12.64 9.66
N LEU A 106 -0.15 -12.00 9.02
CA LEU A 106 0.02 -12.07 7.57
C LEU A 106 0.32 -13.49 7.08
N ASP A 107 1.06 -14.27 7.88
CA ASP A 107 1.38 -15.67 7.57
C ASP A 107 0.22 -16.62 7.88
N LYS A 108 -0.66 -16.22 8.80
CA LYS A 108 -1.76 -17.06 9.32
C LYS A 108 -3.09 -16.84 8.61
N THR A 109 -3.20 -15.77 7.84
CA THR A 109 -4.45 -15.38 7.17
C THR A 109 -4.26 -15.27 5.67
N LYS A 110 -5.37 -15.27 4.93
CA LYS A 110 -5.36 -14.98 3.50
C LYS A 110 -5.31 -13.47 3.29
N LEU A 111 -4.74 -13.04 2.17
CA LEU A 111 -4.72 -11.65 1.73
C LEU A 111 -6.13 -11.05 1.76
N GLN A 112 -6.29 -9.95 2.47
CA GLN A 112 -7.59 -9.30 2.70
C GLN A 112 -7.90 -8.21 1.66
N ILE A 113 -6.91 -7.41 1.29
CA ILE A 113 -7.05 -6.32 0.31
C ILE A 113 -6.79 -6.88 -1.09
N ASN A 114 -7.85 -7.23 -1.80
CA ASN A 114 -7.76 -7.93 -3.08
C ASN A 114 -8.34 -7.11 -4.23
N LEU A 115 -7.78 -7.30 -5.43
CA LEU A 115 -8.38 -6.86 -6.67
C LEU A 115 -9.63 -7.70 -7.01
N THR A 116 -10.64 -7.08 -7.55
CA THR A 116 -11.81 -7.76 -8.08
C THR A 116 -11.46 -8.50 -9.38
N LYS A 117 -12.27 -9.50 -9.76
CA LYS A 117 -12.10 -10.21 -11.05
C LYS A 117 -12.10 -9.25 -12.25
N ASN A 118 -12.89 -8.19 -12.21
CA ASN A 118 -12.96 -7.19 -13.28
C ASN A 118 -11.67 -6.34 -13.34
N GLU A 119 -11.12 -5.98 -12.18
CA GLU A 119 -9.85 -5.26 -12.10
C GLU A 119 -8.69 -6.13 -12.60
N VAL A 120 -8.65 -7.40 -12.24
CA VAL A 120 -7.65 -8.34 -12.78
C VAL A 120 -7.74 -8.40 -14.31
N LYS A 121 -8.94 -8.62 -14.86
CA LYS A 121 -9.16 -8.63 -16.32
C LYS A 121 -8.76 -7.31 -16.99
N ARG A 122 -9.03 -6.16 -16.34
CA ARG A 122 -8.61 -4.84 -16.81
C ARG A 122 -7.09 -4.72 -16.89
N GLY A 123 -6.38 -5.15 -15.85
CA GLY A 123 -4.92 -5.13 -15.80
C GLY A 123 -4.30 -6.04 -16.85
N GLU A 124 -4.81 -7.28 -17.01
CA GLU A 124 -4.39 -8.20 -18.06
C GLU A 124 -4.55 -7.58 -19.46
N LYS A 125 -5.69 -6.93 -19.72
CA LYS A 125 -5.94 -6.26 -21.02
C LYS A 125 -4.90 -5.16 -21.30
N ILE A 126 -4.51 -4.39 -20.25
CA ILE A 126 -3.47 -3.37 -20.39
C ILE A 126 -2.11 -4.02 -20.70
N LEU A 127 -1.70 -5.05 -19.96
CA LEU A 127 -0.43 -5.74 -20.20
C LEU A 127 -0.39 -6.42 -21.58
N LYS A 128 -1.49 -7.03 -22.04
CA LYS A 128 -1.59 -7.61 -23.39
C LYS A 128 -1.36 -6.56 -24.47
N LYS A 129 -1.92 -5.34 -24.34
CA LYS A 129 -1.68 -4.25 -25.30
C LYS A 129 -0.20 -3.85 -25.40
N LEU A 130 0.55 -3.99 -24.31
CA LEU A 130 1.99 -3.75 -24.28
C LEU A 130 2.81 -4.92 -24.80
N LYS A 131 2.17 -6.04 -25.23
CA LYS A 131 2.81 -7.29 -25.64
C LYS A 131 3.77 -7.87 -24.58
N LEU A 132 3.51 -7.57 -23.29
CA LEU A 132 4.29 -8.05 -22.17
C LEU A 132 3.68 -9.34 -21.61
N LYS A 133 4.54 -10.28 -21.23
CA LYS A 133 4.12 -11.55 -20.62
C LYS A 133 3.91 -11.35 -19.12
N ASN A 134 2.66 -11.44 -18.64
CA ASN A 134 2.30 -11.24 -17.24
C ASN A 134 2.79 -12.33 -16.27
N ASN A 135 3.12 -13.52 -16.75
CA ASN A 135 3.50 -14.66 -15.91
C ASN A 135 4.96 -14.66 -15.43
N LYS A 136 5.79 -13.74 -15.90
CA LYS A 136 7.22 -13.63 -15.57
C LYS A 136 7.63 -12.21 -15.16
N ILE A 137 6.75 -11.51 -14.46
CA ILE A 137 6.98 -10.11 -14.07
C ILE A 137 7.85 -10.05 -12.82
N ILE A 138 8.89 -9.21 -12.86
CA ILE A 138 9.69 -8.79 -11.71
C ILE A 138 9.63 -7.27 -11.62
N CYS A 139 9.37 -6.76 -10.42
CA CYS A 139 9.39 -5.35 -10.12
C CYS A 139 10.73 -4.96 -9.50
N VAL A 140 11.28 -3.82 -9.90
CA VAL A 140 12.48 -3.23 -9.32
C VAL A 140 12.14 -1.82 -8.84
N GLY A 141 12.13 -1.61 -7.54
CA GLY A 141 11.88 -0.34 -6.91
C GLY A 141 13.15 0.19 -6.23
N VAL A 142 13.63 1.33 -6.67
CA VAL A 142 14.81 1.96 -6.04
C VAL A 142 14.38 3.29 -5.46
N ARG A 143 14.56 3.42 -4.15
CA ARG A 143 14.27 4.64 -3.43
C ARG A 143 15.28 5.72 -3.76
N ASP A 144 14.77 6.88 -4.12
CA ASP A 144 15.51 8.13 -4.13
C ASP A 144 14.74 9.20 -3.33
N ASN A 145 15.34 10.35 -3.07
CA ASN A 145 14.73 11.40 -2.26
C ASN A 145 13.72 12.28 -3.03
N SER A 146 13.49 12.02 -4.31
CA SER A 146 12.66 12.87 -5.19
C SER A 146 11.22 12.97 -4.73
N TYR A 147 10.65 11.85 -4.28
CA TYR A 147 9.28 11.83 -3.77
C TYR A 147 9.12 12.73 -2.53
N LEU A 148 10.00 12.58 -1.55
CA LEU A 148 9.94 13.37 -0.31
C LEU A 148 10.17 14.85 -0.57
N LYS A 149 11.18 15.19 -1.37
CA LYS A 149 11.49 16.59 -1.77
C LYS A 149 10.32 17.25 -2.49
N LYS A 150 9.62 16.52 -3.37
CA LYS A 150 8.49 17.07 -4.11
C LYS A 150 7.23 17.22 -3.25
N LYS A 151 6.96 16.24 -2.37
CA LYS A 151 5.74 16.22 -1.55
C LYS A 151 5.83 17.14 -0.33
N TYR A 152 7.00 17.23 0.28
CA TYR A 152 7.22 17.92 1.56
C TYR A 152 8.34 18.95 1.44
N LYS A 153 8.09 19.99 0.64
CA LYS A 153 9.09 21.01 0.24
C LYS A 153 9.83 21.69 1.41
N ASN A 154 9.18 21.81 2.57
CA ASN A 154 9.70 22.55 3.74
C ASN A 154 10.18 21.64 4.88
N GLN A 155 10.34 20.33 4.62
CA GLN A 155 10.80 19.39 5.63
C GLN A 155 12.16 18.82 5.25
N ASN A 156 13.05 18.69 6.25
CA ASN A 156 14.33 18.04 6.06
C ASN A 156 14.22 16.55 6.33
N PHE A 157 14.55 15.74 5.33
CA PHE A 157 14.57 14.28 5.39
C PHE A 157 15.97 13.69 5.20
N SER A 158 17.04 14.47 5.44
CA SER A 158 18.43 14.04 5.26
C SER A 158 18.79 12.79 6.10
N TYR A 159 18.13 12.60 7.25
CA TYR A 159 18.28 11.40 8.07
C TYR A 159 17.87 10.10 7.37
N HIS A 160 17.19 10.20 6.23
CA HIS A 160 16.85 9.07 5.36
C HIS A 160 17.82 8.86 4.18
N ASP A 161 18.81 9.72 3.99
CA ASP A 161 19.66 9.69 2.79
C ASP A 161 20.49 8.41 2.69
N HIS A 162 20.83 7.78 3.81
CA HIS A 162 21.49 6.46 3.84
C HIS A 162 20.67 5.33 3.18
N ARG A 163 19.36 5.56 2.97
CA ARG A 163 18.43 4.62 2.32
C ARG A 163 18.26 4.88 0.83
N ASN A 164 18.77 6.01 0.32
CA ASN A 164 18.64 6.37 -1.08
C ASN A 164 19.70 5.68 -1.92
N ASP A 165 19.32 5.30 -3.14
CA ASP A 165 20.22 4.71 -4.10
C ASP A 165 19.90 5.13 -5.54
N GLU A 166 20.77 4.78 -6.48
CA GLU A 166 20.59 5.10 -7.90
C GLU A 166 20.19 3.87 -8.69
N ILE A 167 19.14 4.02 -9.50
CA ILE A 167 18.63 2.94 -10.36
C ILE A 167 19.69 2.41 -11.33
N THR A 168 20.67 3.21 -11.70
CA THR A 168 21.78 2.82 -12.60
C THR A 168 22.63 1.71 -12.06
N LYS A 169 22.80 1.61 -10.74
CA LYS A 169 23.54 0.50 -10.09
C LYS A 169 22.87 -0.85 -10.28
N TYR A 170 21.57 -0.86 -10.52
CA TYR A 170 20.78 -2.08 -10.75
C TYR A 170 20.74 -2.53 -12.21
N ALA A 171 21.35 -1.76 -13.13
CA ALA A 171 21.29 -2.01 -14.57
C ALA A 171 21.80 -3.42 -14.96
N LEU A 172 22.89 -3.89 -14.36
CA LEU A 172 23.44 -5.25 -14.62
C LEU A 172 22.46 -6.32 -14.15
N GLY A 173 21.89 -6.19 -12.94
CA GLY A 173 20.89 -7.13 -12.42
C GLY A 173 19.64 -7.16 -13.29
N ILE A 174 19.12 -6.00 -13.70
CA ILE A 174 17.98 -5.88 -14.61
C ILE A 174 18.32 -6.58 -15.95
N SER A 175 19.48 -6.33 -16.52
CA SER A 175 19.93 -6.95 -17.77
C SER A 175 20.02 -8.47 -17.66
N TYR A 176 20.51 -8.98 -16.54
CA TYR A 176 20.53 -10.41 -16.26
C TYR A 176 19.14 -11.03 -16.22
N LEU A 177 18.18 -10.39 -15.49
CA LEU A 177 16.80 -10.86 -15.42
C LEU A 177 16.13 -10.88 -16.80
N LEU A 178 16.39 -9.85 -17.63
CA LEU A 178 15.89 -9.78 -18.99
C LEU A 178 16.44 -10.90 -19.87
N LYS A 179 17.75 -11.22 -19.78
CA LYS A 179 18.39 -12.37 -20.46
C LYS A 179 17.76 -13.70 -20.01
N LYS A 180 17.35 -13.83 -18.74
CA LYS A 180 16.61 -15.00 -18.23
C LYS A 180 15.15 -15.06 -18.67
N GLY A 181 14.70 -14.11 -19.49
CA GLY A 181 13.34 -14.08 -20.07
C GLY A 181 12.27 -13.51 -19.16
N TYR A 182 12.64 -12.81 -18.09
CA TYR A 182 11.69 -12.07 -17.25
C TYR A 182 11.25 -10.77 -17.93
N THR A 183 10.06 -10.31 -17.57
CA THR A 183 9.62 -8.96 -17.84
C THR A 183 9.93 -8.11 -16.61
N VAL A 184 10.67 -7.02 -16.78
CA VAL A 184 11.12 -6.18 -15.67
C VAL A 184 10.45 -4.81 -15.74
N PHE A 185 9.76 -4.45 -14.66
CA PHE A 185 9.18 -3.12 -14.45
C PHE A 185 10.02 -2.35 -13.44
N ARG A 186 10.53 -1.19 -13.84
CA ARG A 186 11.11 -0.25 -12.88
C ARG A 186 9.97 0.55 -12.27
N MET A 187 9.71 0.29 -10.99
CA MET A 187 8.65 0.92 -10.20
C MET A 187 9.11 2.25 -9.60
N GLY A 188 8.16 3.04 -9.16
CA GLY A 188 8.37 4.29 -8.43
C GLY A 188 7.31 5.33 -8.75
N SER A 189 6.95 6.16 -7.76
CA SER A 189 5.94 7.18 -7.97
C SER A 189 6.53 8.48 -8.56
N ILE A 190 7.61 8.96 -8.00
CA ILE A 190 8.41 10.09 -8.51
C ILE A 190 9.87 9.67 -8.43
N THR A 191 10.62 9.86 -9.50
CA THR A 191 12.00 9.37 -9.60
C THR A 191 12.92 10.43 -10.18
N SER A 192 14.14 10.55 -9.65
CA SER A 192 15.13 11.54 -10.05
C SER A 192 15.71 11.25 -11.43
N LYS A 193 16.01 9.98 -11.70
CA LYS A 193 16.68 9.57 -12.93
C LYS A 193 15.83 8.55 -13.70
N LYS A 194 15.82 8.70 -15.02
CA LYS A 194 15.31 7.68 -15.96
C LYS A 194 16.41 6.66 -16.22
N ILE A 195 16.02 5.40 -16.40
CA ILE A 195 16.92 4.37 -16.90
C ILE A 195 16.51 3.96 -18.32
N LYS A 196 17.48 3.93 -19.23
CA LYS A 196 17.26 3.51 -20.61
C LYS A 196 17.89 2.13 -20.80
N ILE A 197 17.06 1.10 -20.93
CA ILE A 197 17.47 -0.26 -21.30
C ILE A 197 16.69 -0.62 -22.56
N ASN A 198 17.41 -0.84 -23.66
CA ASN A 198 16.79 -1.22 -24.93
C ASN A 198 16.50 -2.72 -24.96
N HIS A 199 15.35 -3.11 -24.36
CA HIS A 199 14.90 -4.49 -24.36
C HIS A 199 13.37 -4.55 -24.37
N LYS A 200 12.78 -5.40 -25.21
CA LYS A 200 11.32 -5.52 -25.39
C LYS A 200 10.52 -5.86 -24.12
N ASN A 201 11.16 -6.53 -23.16
CA ASN A 201 10.54 -6.91 -21.89
C ASN A 201 10.95 -5.98 -20.73
N PHE A 202 11.52 -4.81 -20.99
CA PHE A 202 11.83 -3.80 -19.99
C PHE A 202 10.88 -2.62 -20.12
N LEU A 203 10.35 -2.14 -19.01
CA LEU A 203 9.58 -0.91 -18.95
C LEU A 203 10.01 -0.06 -17.75
N ASP A 204 10.50 1.14 -18.01
CA ASP A 204 10.60 2.18 -16.98
C ASP A 204 9.19 2.70 -16.66
N TYR A 205 8.45 1.90 -15.88
CA TYR A 205 7.04 2.13 -15.58
C TYR A 205 6.82 3.47 -14.89
N SER A 206 7.72 3.87 -13.99
CA SER A 206 7.60 5.14 -13.26
C SER A 206 7.54 6.36 -14.19
N ASN A 207 8.06 6.25 -15.41
CA ASN A 207 8.07 7.29 -16.44
C ASN A 207 7.19 6.94 -17.66
N SER A 208 6.35 5.92 -17.54
CA SER A 208 5.53 5.43 -18.65
C SER A 208 4.13 6.09 -18.69
N ARG A 209 3.49 6.03 -19.86
CA ARG A 209 2.12 6.53 -20.06
C ARG A 209 1.05 5.68 -19.40
N ILE A 210 1.35 4.42 -19.05
CA ILE A 210 0.40 3.53 -18.39
C ILE A 210 0.39 3.68 -16.88
N LYS A 211 1.28 4.53 -16.35
CA LYS A 211 1.35 4.77 -14.92
C LYS A 211 0.03 5.33 -14.40
N SER A 212 -0.49 4.68 -13.38
CA SER A 212 -1.72 5.06 -12.69
C SER A 212 -1.79 4.34 -11.35
N ASP A 213 -2.57 4.85 -10.42
CA ASP A 213 -2.79 4.24 -9.11
C ASP A 213 -3.25 2.79 -9.22
N PHE A 214 -4.13 2.51 -10.18
CA PHE A 214 -4.56 1.14 -10.48
C PHE A 214 -3.40 0.25 -10.93
N MET A 215 -2.57 0.72 -11.87
CA MET A 215 -1.46 -0.09 -12.39
C MET A 215 -0.32 -0.23 -11.38
N ASP A 216 -0.11 0.72 -10.47
CA ASP A 216 0.83 0.59 -9.36
C ASP A 216 0.46 -0.64 -8.50
N VAL A 217 -0.82 -0.76 -8.15
CA VAL A 217 -1.33 -1.89 -7.37
C VAL A 217 -1.33 -3.18 -8.21
N TYR A 218 -1.84 -3.12 -9.46
CA TYR A 218 -1.98 -4.30 -10.30
C TYR A 218 -0.64 -4.95 -10.64
N ILE A 219 0.37 -4.18 -11.01
CA ILE A 219 1.70 -4.71 -11.33
C ILE A 219 2.34 -5.35 -10.09
N SER A 220 2.21 -4.71 -8.93
CA SER A 220 2.69 -5.25 -7.66
C SER A 220 1.95 -6.54 -7.26
N TYR A 221 0.66 -6.63 -7.56
CA TYR A 221 -0.17 -7.81 -7.28
C TYR A 221 0.22 -9.02 -8.14
N VAL A 222 0.56 -8.83 -9.43
CA VAL A 222 0.88 -9.92 -10.34
C VAL A 222 2.37 -10.24 -10.45
N CYS A 223 3.25 -9.42 -9.87
CA CYS A 223 4.68 -9.68 -9.92
C CYS A 223 5.06 -10.91 -9.09
N LYS A 224 6.04 -11.68 -9.58
CA LYS A 224 6.59 -12.84 -8.87
C LYS A 224 7.57 -12.46 -7.78
N LEU A 225 8.25 -11.32 -7.98
CA LEU A 225 9.26 -10.82 -7.06
C LEU A 225 9.32 -9.29 -7.16
N PHE A 226 9.43 -8.66 -6.01
CA PHE A 226 9.69 -7.23 -5.90
C PHE A 226 11.08 -7.03 -5.28
N ILE A 227 12.02 -6.52 -6.06
CA ILE A 227 13.39 -6.22 -5.63
C ILE A 227 13.44 -4.74 -5.27
N SER A 228 13.77 -4.42 -4.04
CA SER A 228 13.91 -3.01 -3.64
C SER A 228 15.00 -2.84 -2.59
N ASN A 229 15.59 -1.63 -2.58
CA ASN A 229 16.29 -1.16 -1.41
C ASN A 229 15.27 -0.57 -0.45
N ASN A 230 15.41 -0.73 0.81
CA ASN A 230 14.63 -0.17 1.94
C ASN A 230 13.61 0.97 1.58
N THR A 231 12.72 0.69 0.64
CA THR A 231 11.60 1.56 0.28
C THR A 231 10.47 1.30 1.27
N GLY A 232 10.13 2.27 2.07
CA GLY A 232 8.96 2.18 2.95
C GLY A 232 7.66 2.32 2.20
#